data_51e0d018f47e0740a51cf6c127d1d92e
#
_entry.id   51e0d018f47e0740a51cf6c127d1d92e
#
_cell.length_a   1.000
_cell.length_b   1.000
_cell.length_c   1.000
_cell.angle_alpha   90.00
_cell.angle_beta   90.00
_cell.angle_gamma   90.00
#
_symmetry.space_group_name_H-M   'P 1'
#
loop_
_entity.id
_entity.type
_entity.pdbx_description
1 polymer ?
#
loop_
_entity_poly.entity_id
_entity_poly.type
_entity_poly.pdbx_seq_one_letter_code
_entity_poly.pdbx_strand_id
1 'polypeptide(L)'
;PRSRGLGDVYKRQANNMPVFQSKRENEILDHVTESSPKGLESASRVFFQNIMDISKCRQYQEFFADSDKIEYKKLDLTGHKKVAVPGTTGSYSHIACKQIFSDFEPMFFEDFEDVFSSVENGSADFGILPIANSTAGSVGQTYELMKKHDFKICAATKVKISHCLAVKKGTRFEDIKIVYSHEQALSQCSEFLSQNGLKSHKYANTALAACYIKESNEPYAAICSEACAQQNGLEILKHNIANAAENYTKFILISKETLCSETANIVSVSLALPHTSSALYRLSLIHI
;
A
#
# COMPACT_ATOMS: atom_id res chain seq x y z
N PRO A 1 47.59 16.06 -1.49
CA PRO A 1 47.18 15.11 -0.49
C PRO A 1 45.92 14.43 -0.99
N ARG A 2 46.13 13.30 -1.70
CA ARG A 2 45.00 12.43 -2.14
C ARG A 2 44.32 11.90 -0.88
N SER A 3 43.04 12.07 -0.81
CA SER A 3 42.17 11.80 0.32
C SER A 3 42.44 10.41 0.94
N ARG A 4 42.93 10.40 2.17
CA ARG A 4 43.09 9.16 2.98
C ARG A 4 41.76 8.38 3.11
N GLY A 5 40.61 9.03 2.88
CA GLY A 5 39.29 8.43 2.96
C GLY A 5 38.98 7.36 1.89
N LEU A 6 39.38 7.58 0.63
CA LEU A 6 39.18 6.59 -0.44
C LEU A 6 40.06 5.35 -0.24
N GLY A 7 41.30 5.51 0.25
CA GLY A 7 42.18 4.37 0.58
C GLY A 7 41.63 3.47 1.70
N ASP A 8 40.86 4.02 2.62
CA ASP A 8 40.20 3.22 3.69
C ASP A 8 39.00 2.42 3.18
N VAL A 9 38.24 2.93 2.21
CA VAL A 9 37.13 2.19 1.58
C VAL A 9 37.66 0.96 0.84
N TYR A 10 38.67 1.14 0.00
CA TYR A 10 39.28 0.02 -0.75
C TYR A 10 39.93 -1.03 0.17
N LYS A 11 40.56 -0.60 1.26
CA LYS A 11 41.10 -1.53 2.25
C LYS A 11 40.04 -2.33 2.98
N ARG A 12 38.88 -1.71 3.26
CA ARG A 12 37.76 -2.40 3.91
C ARG A 12 37.09 -3.39 2.97
N GLN A 13 36.88 -3.02 1.68
CA GLN A 13 36.39 -3.92 0.66
C GLN A 13 37.30 -5.15 0.50
N ALA A 14 38.62 -4.92 0.39
CA ALA A 14 39.60 -5.99 0.24
C ALA A 14 39.67 -6.94 1.45
N ASN A 15 39.30 -6.49 2.65
CA ASN A 15 39.34 -7.28 3.89
C ASN A 15 37.97 -7.70 4.42
N ASN A 16 36.90 -7.48 3.65
CA ASN A 16 35.51 -7.78 4.03
C ASN A 16 35.08 -7.16 5.38
N MET A 17 35.61 -5.97 5.72
CA MET A 17 35.36 -5.30 6.99
C MET A 17 34.06 -4.48 6.91
N PRO A 18 33.21 -4.53 7.96
CA PRO A 18 31.99 -3.75 7.99
C PRO A 18 32.27 -2.25 8.00
N VAL A 19 31.46 -1.48 7.27
CA VAL A 19 31.51 0.01 7.27
C VAL A 19 31.20 0.53 8.66
N PHE A 20 30.23 -0.04 9.36
CA PHE A 20 29.82 0.33 10.72
C PHE A 20 30.66 -0.40 11.77
N GLN A 21 31.32 0.34 12.65
CA GLN A 21 32.11 -0.17 13.79
C GLN A 21 31.72 0.62 15.05
N SER A 22 30.70 0.15 15.77
CA SER A 22 30.11 0.88 16.89
C SER A 22 31.11 1.22 18.01
N LYS A 23 32.05 0.32 18.31
CA LYS A 23 33.08 0.56 19.33
C LYS A 23 33.98 1.73 18.96
N ARG A 24 34.51 1.74 17.74
CA ARG A 24 35.39 2.81 17.26
C ARG A 24 34.66 4.15 17.12
N GLU A 25 33.40 4.13 16.70
CA GLU A 25 32.59 5.35 16.61
C GLU A 25 32.35 5.97 17.98
N ASN A 26 32.03 5.15 18.98
CA ASN A 26 31.88 5.62 20.36
C ASN A 26 33.18 6.18 20.93
N GLU A 27 34.33 5.51 20.73
CA GLU A 27 35.63 6.03 21.15
C GLU A 27 35.94 7.42 20.57
N ILE A 28 35.62 7.63 19.29
CA ILE A 28 35.80 8.93 18.64
C ILE A 28 34.87 9.98 19.25
N LEU A 29 33.59 9.64 19.46
CA LEU A 29 32.61 10.55 20.04
C LEU A 29 32.94 10.92 21.49
N ASP A 30 33.43 9.96 22.27
CA ASP A 30 33.85 10.20 23.65
C ASP A 30 35.05 11.14 23.69
N HIS A 31 36.07 10.89 22.86
CA HIS A 31 37.23 11.77 22.73
C HIS A 31 36.87 13.18 22.27
N VAL A 32 35.96 13.32 21.32
CA VAL A 32 35.45 14.63 20.87
C VAL A 32 34.72 15.35 22.01
N THR A 33 33.89 14.61 22.75
CA THR A 33 33.13 15.18 23.88
C THR A 33 34.08 15.70 24.96
N GLU A 34 35.11 14.92 25.32
CA GLU A 34 36.13 15.30 26.31
C GLU A 34 37.01 16.48 25.87
N SER A 35 37.28 16.57 24.56
CA SER A 35 38.11 17.64 23.99
C SER A 35 37.33 18.92 23.65
N SER A 36 36.02 18.92 23.86
CA SER A 36 35.13 20.04 23.50
C SER A 36 35.22 21.18 24.51
N PRO A 37 35.06 22.44 24.08
CA PRO A 37 34.93 23.58 25.00
C PRO A 37 33.75 23.38 25.97
N LYS A 38 33.91 23.84 27.18
CA LYS A 38 32.94 23.73 28.27
C LYS A 38 31.58 24.32 27.86
N GLY A 39 30.55 23.48 27.95
CA GLY A 39 29.18 23.83 27.54
C GLY A 39 28.84 23.51 26.09
N LEU A 40 29.78 23.02 25.28
CA LEU A 40 29.56 22.60 23.88
C LEU A 40 29.71 21.08 23.67
N GLU A 41 29.88 20.30 24.71
CA GLU A 41 30.15 18.86 24.67
C GLU A 41 29.06 18.12 23.89
N SER A 42 27.81 18.39 24.23
CA SER A 42 26.66 17.76 23.55
C SER A 42 26.54 18.20 22.08
N ALA A 43 26.77 19.48 21.79
CA ALA A 43 26.70 19.99 20.43
C ALA A 43 27.83 19.41 19.55
N SER A 44 29.02 19.31 20.07
CA SER A 44 30.18 18.68 19.39
C SER A 44 29.92 17.20 19.12
N ARG A 45 29.38 16.48 20.08
CA ARG A 45 29.02 15.06 19.91
C ARG A 45 28.00 14.87 18.76
N VAL A 46 26.93 15.67 18.74
CA VAL A 46 25.93 15.63 17.67
C VAL A 46 26.53 15.98 16.31
N PHE A 47 27.37 17.02 16.25
CA PHE A 47 28.01 17.43 15.01
C PHE A 47 28.93 16.35 14.43
N PHE A 48 29.77 15.75 15.24
CA PHE A 48 30.67 14.68 14.79
C PHE A 48 29.92 13.40 14.46
N GLN A 49 28.82 13.08 15.18
CA GLN A 49 27.94 11.97 14.81
C GLN A 49 27.39 12.16 13.38
N ASN A 50 26.89 13.35 13.07
CA ASN A 50 26.38 13.66 11.74
C ASN A 50 27.45 13.54 10.65
N ILE A 51 28.68 14.03 10.92
CA ILE A 51 29.81 13.86 9.98
C ILE A 51 30.11 12.38 9.72
N MET A 52 30.11 11.57 10.78
CA MET A 52 30.34 10.12 10.63
C MET A 52 29.21 9.43 9.85
N ASP A 53 27.96 9.84 10.08
CA ASP A 53 26.80 9.29 9.36
C ASP A 53 26.85 9.65 7.87
N ILE A 54 27.19 10.89 7.52
CA ILE A 54 27.43 11.33 6.13
C ILE A 54 28.58 10.53 5.50
N SER A 55 29.68 10.34 6.24
CA SER A 55 30.84 9.57 5.76
C SER A 55 30.48 8.09 5.51
N LYS A 56 29.69 7.49 6.41
CA LYS A 56 29.18 6.12 6.21
C LYS A 56 28.30 6.01 4.97
N CYS A 57 27.39 6.97 4.80
CA CYS A 57 26.53 7.04 3.63
C CYS A 57 27.34 7.02 2.33
N ARG A 58 28.39 7.87 2.25
CA ARG A 58 29.31 7.91 1.11
C ARG A 58 30.05 6.57 0.90
N GLN A 59 30.53 5.97 2.00
CA GLN A 59 31.20 4.66 1.95
C GLN A 59 30.24 3.56 1.48
N TYR A 60 28.99 3.55 1.91
CA TYR A 60 27.99 2.60 1.44
C TYR A 60 27.67 2.81 -0.05
N GLN A 61 27.54 4.06 -0.51
CA GLN A 61 27.34 4.33 -1.93
C GLN A 61 28.48 3.77 -2.80
N GLU A 62 29.72 3.96 -2.37
CA GLU A 62 30.89 3.40 -3.08
C GLU A 62 31.00 1.87 -2.94
N PHE A 63 30.65 1.32 -1.77
CA PHE A 63 30.65 -0.13 -1.51
C PHE A 63 29.62 -0.86 -2.36
N PHE A 64 28.44 -0.27 -2.54
CA PHE A 64 27.34 -0.87 -3.32
C PHE A 64 27.30 -0.39 -4.78
N ALA A 65 28.20 0.49 -5.22
CA ALA A 65 28.27 0.95 -6.60
C ALA A 65 28.49 -0.21 -7.60
N ASP A 66 29.23 -1.23 -7.18
CA ASP A 66 29.53 -2.44 -7.96
C ASP A 66 28.75 -3.66 -7.46
N SER A 67 27.89 -3.51 -6.43
CA SER A 67 27.04 -4.60 -5.97
C SER A 67 25.96 -4.88 -7.00
N ASP A 68 25.56 -6.14 -7.07
CA ASP A 68 24.58 -6.65 -8.02
C ASP A 68 23.43 -5.69 -8.20
N LYS A 69 23.37 -5.11 -9.40
CA LYS A 69 22.21 -4.33 -9.82
C LYS A 69 21.01 -5.23 -9.68
N ILE A 70 20.00 -4.78 -8.96
CA ILE A 70 18.75 -5.52 -8.85
C ILE A 70 18.30 -5.78 -10.27
N GLU A 71 18.39 -7.04 -10.70
CA GLU A 71 17.88 -7.44 -11.99
C GLU A 71 16.36 -7.33 -11.94
N TYR A 72 15.81 -6.52 -12.80
CA TYR A 72 14.38 -6.42 -13.01
C TYR A 72 14.03 -6.75 -14.46
N LYS A 73 12.90 -7.41 -14.63
CA LYS A 73 12.31 -7.61 -15.95
C LYS A 73 11.41 -6.43 -16.28
N LYS A 74 11.26 -6.14 -17.56
CA LYS A 74 10.32 -5.11 -18.01
C LYS A 74 8.89 -5.52 -17.63
N LEU A 75 8.16 -4.63 -16.98
CA LEU A 75 6.74 -4.84 -16.69
C LEU A 75 5.96 -4.77 -18.01
N ASP A 76 5.33 -5.89 -18.35
CA ASP A 76 4.42 -6.00 -19.50
C ASP A 76 3.01 -6.26 -19.01
N LEU A 77 2.15 -5.27 -19.17
CA LEU A 77 0.72 -5.31 -18.85
C LEU A 77 -0.16 -5.53 -20.10
N THR A 78 0.47 -5.78 -21.24
CA THR A 78 -0.24 -6.05 -22.49
C THR A 78 -0.61 -7.53 -22.62
N GLY A 79 -1.55 -7.83 -23.50
CA GLY A 79 -2.05 -9.19 -23.71
C GLY A 79 -2.88 -9.70 -22.53
N HIS A 80 -3.40 -10.93 -22.68
CA HIS A 80 -4.28 -11.57 -21.72
C HIS A 80 -3.53 -11.97 -20.45
N LYS A 81 -3.95 -11.44 -19.29
CA LYS A 81 -3.34 -11.70 -17.98
C LYS A 81 -4.36 -12.30 -17.03
N LYS A 82 -3.96 -13.29 -16.25
CA LYS A 82 -4.76 -13.81 -15.12
C LYS A 82 -4.45 -12.99 -13.88
N VAL A 83 -5.46 -12.35 -13.32
CA VAL A 83 -5.30 -11.47 -12.18
C VAL A 83 -6.14 -11.93 -11.01
N ALA A 84 -5.49 -12.21 -9.88
CA ALA A 84 -6.16 -12.53 -8.62
C ALA A 84 -6.72 -11.26 -7.99
N VAL A 85 -8.02 -11.27 -7.70
CA VAL A 85 -8.80 -10.09 -7.29
C VAL A 85 -9.61 -10.41 -6.04
N PRO A 86 -9.46 -9.68 -4.93
CA PRO A 86 -10.32 -9.86 -3.78
C PRO A 86 -11.71 -9.29 -4.03
N GLY A 87 -12.73 -10.03 -3.62
CA GLY A 87 -14.13 -9.67 -3.80
C GLY A 87 -14.77 -10.31 -5.03
N THR A 88 -15.62 -9.58 -5.71
CA THR A 88 -16.42 -10.09 -6.84
C THR A 88 -16.43 -9.10 -8.00
N THR A 89 -17.10 -9.47 -9.09
CA THR A 89 -17.32 -8.57 -10.23
C THR A 89 -18.00 -7.26 -9.78
N GLY A 90 -17.44 -6.11 -10.17
CA GLY A 90 -17.91 -4.77 -9.77
C GLY A 90 -17.37 -4.27 -8.44
N SER A 91 -16.57 -5.07 -7.72
CA SER A 91 -15.83 -4.58 -6.55
C SER A 91 -14.82 -3.49 -6.95
N TYR A 92 -14.40 -2.68 -5.97
CA TYR A 92 -13.38 -1.64 -6.23
C TYR A 92 -12.02 -2.24 -6.64
N SER A 93 -11.70 -3.45 -6.18
CA SER A 93 -10.52 -4.19 -6.66
C SER A 93 -10.64 -4.55 -8.15
N HIS A 94 -11.82 -4.98 -8.59
CA HIS A 94 -12.07 -5.25 -10.02
C HIS A 94 -12.02 -3.96 -10.85
N ILE A 95 -12.52 -2.83 -10.34
CA ILE A 95 -12.38 -1.52 -11.00
C ILE A 95 -10.90 -1.13 -11.12
N ALA A 96 -10.08 -1.39 -10.08
CA ALA A 96 -8.65 -1.15 -10.12
C ALA A 96 -7.96 -1.98 -11.21
N CYS A 97 -8.33 -3.25 -11.40
CA CYS A 97 -7.83 -4.07 -12.51
C CYS A 97 -8.13 -3.44 -13.86
N LYS A 98 -9.36 -2.97 -14.08
CA LYS A 98 -9.76 -2.31 -15.34
C LYS A 98 -9.01 -1.01 -15.64
N GLN A 99 -8.44 -0.36 -14.63
CA GLN A 99 -7.59 0.81 -14.83
C GLN A 99 -6.16 0.45 -15.23
N ILE A 100 -5.69 -0.74 -14.83
CA ILE A 100 -4.31 -1.20 -15.06
C ILE A 100 -4.21 -2.02 -16.35
N PHE A 101 -5.17 -2.89 -16.60
CA PHE A 101 -5.14 -3.84 -17.71
C PHE A 101 -6.21 -3.51 -18.75
N SER A 102 -5.84 -3.61 -20.01
CA SER A 102 -6.77 -3.51 -21.14
C SER A 102 -7.47 -4.85 -21.43
N ASP A 103 -6.79 -5.96 -21.16
CA ASP A 103 -7.29 -7.33 -21.33
C ASP A 103 -6.82 -8.21 -20.16
N PHE A 104 -7.76 -8.82 -19.43
CA PHE A 104 -7.45 -9.69 -18.30
C PHE A 104 -8.60 -10.62 -17.94
N GLU A 105 -8.25 -11.75 -17.35
CA GLU A 105 -9.15 -12.71 -16.74
C GLU A 105 -9.11 -12.54 -15.21
N PRO A 106 -10.18 -12.03 -14.57
CA PRO A 106 -10.21 -11.89 -13.12
C PRO A 106 -10.49 -13.23 -12.45
N MET A 107 -9.64 -13.60 -11.50
CA MET A 107 -9.86 -14.72 -10.58
C MET A 107 -10.28 -14.14 -9.22
N PHE A 108 -11.54 -14.33 -8.84
CA PHE A 108 -12.08 -13.73 -7.62
C PHE A 108 -11.87 -14.62 -6.40
N PHE A 109 -11.46 -13.99 -5.30
CA PHE A 109 -11.22 -14.62 -4.01
C PHE A 109 -11.92 -13.84 -2.89
N GLU A 110 -12.34 -14.53 -1.83
CA GLU A 110 -12.92 -13.86 -0.66
C GLU A 110 -11.83 -13.26 0.23
N ASP A 111 -10.76 -14.01 0.44
CA ASP A 111 -9.67 -13.64 1.33
C ASP A 111 -8.44 -13.12 0.58
N PHE A 112 -7.72 -12.19 1.22
CA PHE A 112 -6.47 -11.65 0.66
C PHE A 112 -5.36 -12.71 0.62
N GLU A 113 -5.34 -13.64 1.58
CA GLU A 113 -4.37 -14.75 1.61
C GLU A 113 -4.44 -15.61 0.33
N ASP A 114 -5.66 -15.87 -0.18
CA ASP A 114 -5.85 -16.63 -1.40
C ASP A 114 -5.34 -15.90 -2.64
N VAL A 115 -5.42 -14.56 -2.65
CA VAL A 115 -4.80 -13.75 -3.70
C VAL A 115 -3.29 -13.96 -3.72
N PHE A 116 -2.63 -13.91 -2.56
CA PHE A 116 -1.20 -14.19 -2.47
C PHE A 116 -0.86 -15.62 -2.90
N SER A 117 -1.60 -16.59 -2.40
CA SER A 117 -1.41 -18.02 -2.71
C SER A 117 -1.56 -18.31 -4.20
N SER A 118 -2.51 -17.68 -4.89
CA SER A 118 -2.74 -17.88 -6.33
C SER A 118 -1.60 -17.32 -7.20
N VAL A 119 -0.97 -16.21 -6.79
CA VAL A 119 0.22 -15.68 -7.46
C VAL A 119 1.45 -16.52 -7.14
N GLU A 120 1.56 -17.02 -5.90
CA GLU A 120 2.68 -17.85 -5.45
C GLU A 120 2.75 -19.18 -6.20
N ASN A 121 1.62 -19.84 -6.37
CA ASN A 121 1.53 -21.11 -7.08
C ASN A 121 1.46 -20.97 -8.62
N GLY A 122 1.42 -19.74 -9.15
CA GLY A 122 1.39 -19.45 -10.58
C GLY A 122 0.03 -19.64 -11.26
N SER A 123 -1.07 -19.77 -10.49
CA SER A 123 -2.43 -19.81 -11.05
C SER A 123 -2.84 -18.44 -11.61
N ALA A 124 -2.35 -17.36 -10.99
CA ALA A 124 -2.50 -15.99 -11.47
C ALA A 124 -1.11 -15.37 -11.78
N ASP A 125 -1.05 -14.53 -12.80
CA ASP A 125 0.16 -13.78 -13.17
C ASP A 125 0.43 -12.64 -12.18
N PHE A 126 -0.65 -12.02 -11.69
CA PHE A 126 -0.64 -10.87 -10.80
C PHE A 126 -1.71 -10.98 -9.73
N GLY A 127 -1.49 -10.30 -8.61
CA GLY A 127 -2.51 -10.06 -7.60
C GLY A 127 -2.76 -8.57 -7.41
N ILE A 128 -4.01 -8.16 -7.20
CA ILE A 128 -4.34 -6.78 -6.86
C ILE A 128 -4.90 -6.70 -5.45
N LEU A 129 -4.43 -5.73 -4.67
CA LEU A 129 -4.81 -5.59 -3.27
C LEU A 129 -4.95 -4.12 -2.87
N PRO A 130 -5.93 -3.76 -2.02
CA PRO A 130 -5.98 -2.44 -1.42
C PRO A 130 -4.87 -2.32 -0.37
N ILE A 131 -4.14 -1.18 -0.36
CA ILE A 131 -3.07 -0.94 0.62
C ILE A 131 -3.41 0.21 1.58
N ALA A 132 -4.12 1.21 1.09
CA ALA A 132 -4.52 2.36 1.91
C ALA A 132 -5.81 2.99 1.37
N ASN A 133 -6.62 3.51 2.27
CA ASN A 133 -7.78 4.32 1.93
C ASN A 133 -7.65 5.71 2.59
N SER A 134 -8.03 6.77 1.88
CA SER A 134 -7.85 8.15 2.35
C SER A 134 -8.64 8.50 3.61
N THR A 135 -9.72 7.78 3.89
CA THR A 135 -10.58 8.01 5.07
C THR A 135 -10.37 6.97 6.18
N ALA A 136 -10.09 5.73 5.80
CA ALA A 136 -9.93 4.61 6.75
C ALA A 136 -8.47 4.29 7.10
N GLY A 137 -7.49 4.89 6.39
CA GLY A 137 -6.07 4.66 6.63
C GLY A 137 -5.54 3.39 5.95
N SER A 138 -4.51 2.80 6.55
CA SER A 138 -3.80 1.63 6.04
C SER A 138 -4.61 0.34 6.15
N VAL A 139 -4.51 -0.53 5.16
CA VAL A 139 -5.12 -1.87 5.18
C VAL A 139 -4.13 -2.85 5.83
N GLY A 140 -4.22 -3.00 7.16
CA GLY A 140 -3.25 -3.78 7.95
C GLY A 140 -3.03 -5.19 7.45
N GLN A 141 -4.09 -5.89 7.05
CA GLN A 141 -4.00 -7.26 6.51
C GLN A 141 -3.08 -7.35 5.29
N THR A 142 -3.14 -6.41 4.36
CA THR A 142 -2.24 -6.38 3.19
C THR A 142 -0.79 -6.23 3.61
N TYR A 143 -0.50 -5.35 4.59
CA TYR A 143 0.87 -5.18 5.10
C TYR A 143 1.40 -6.44 5.79
N GLU A 144 0.58 -7.12 6.59
CA GLU A 144 1.00 -8.37 7.25
C GLU A 144 1.29 -9.48 6.24
N LEU A 145 0.47 -9.60 5.19
CA LEU A 145 0.69 -10.56 4.12
C LEU A 145 1.93 -10.22 3.28
N MET A 146 2.19 -8.93 3.02
CA MET A 146 3.42 -8.49 2.35
C MET A 146 4.69 -8.79 3.16
N LYS A 147 4.61 -8.87 4.50
CA LYS A 147 5.74 -9.33 5.33
C LYS A 147 5.93 -10.84 5.29
N LYS A 148 4.83 -11.59 5.22
CA LYS A 148 4.82 -13.05 5.23
C LYS A 148 5.31 -13.63 3.91
N HIS A 149 5.01 -12.98 2.79
CA HIS A 149 5.31 -13.44 1.44
C HIS A 149 6.31 -12.51 0.76
N ASP A 150 7.26 -13.08 0.00
CA ASP A 150 8.27 -12.30 -0.76
C ASP A 150 7.74 -11.85 -2.13
N PHE A 151 6.73 -10.97 -2.12
CA PHE A 151 6.20 -10.37 -3.35
C PHE A 151 6.73 -8.96 -3.60
N LYS A 152 6.74 -8.60 -4.87
CA LYS A 152 7.17 -7.27 -5.33
C LYS A 152 5.97 -6.46 -5.81
N ILE A 153 5.94 -5.17 -5.44
CA ILE A 153 4.95 -4.23 -5.96
C ILE A 153 5.45 -3.74 -7.32
N CYS A 154 4.74 -4.07 -8.39
CA CYS A 154 5.13 -3.71 -9.76
C CYS A 154 4.32 -2.53 -10.33
N ALA A 155 3.13 -2.25 -9.81
CA ALA A 155 2.32 -1.09 -10.16
C ALA A 155 1.40 -0.67 -9.02
N ALA A 156 0.85 0.53 -9.11
CA ALA A 156 -0.18 1.01 -8.20
C ALA A 156 -1.17 1.92 -8.93
N THR A 157 -2.42 1.91 -8.47
CA THR A 157 -3.46 2.81 -8.96
C THR A 157 -4.28 3.37 -7.82
N LYS A 158 -4.97 4.49 -8.06
CA LYS A 158 -5.95 5.08 -7.14
C LYS A 158 -7.34 4.95 -7.74
N VAL A 159 -8.26 4.38 -6.98
CA VAL A 159 -9.67 4.28 -7.36
C VAL A 159 -10.47 5.22 -6.48
N LYS A 160 -11.28 6.08 -7.10
CA LYS A 160 -12.25 6.89 -6.38
C LYS A 160 -13.35 5.99 -5.84
N ILE A 161 -13.60 6.07 -4.55
CA ILE A 161 -14.66 5.34 -3.87
C ILE A 161 -15.90 6.24 -3.89
N SER A 162 -16.89 5.82 -4.66
CA SER A 162 -18.15 6.51 -4.75
C SER A 162 -19.27 5.52 -4.42
N HIS A 163 -19.94 5.77 -3.33
CA HIS A 163 -21.07 4.94 -2.90
C HIS A 163 -22.39 5.46 -3.46
N CYS A 164 -23.21 4.55 -3.95
CA CYS A 164 -24.58 4.82 -4.35
C CYS A 164 -25.55 3.95 -3.56
N LEU A 165 -26.79 4.43 -3.44
CA LEU A 165 -27.91 3.64 -2.93
C LEU A 165 -28.59 2.97 -4.10
N ALA A 166 -28.50 1.64 -4.17
CA ALA A 166 -29.04 0.83 -5.23
C ALA A 166 -30.16 -0.09 -4.71
N VAL A 167 -31.19 -0.28 -5.50
CA VAL A 167 -32.36 -1.10 -5.19
C VAL A 167 -32.75 -1.98 -6.35
N LYS A 168 -33.58 -2.97 -6.11
CA LYS A 168 -34.25 -3.74 -7.19
C LYS A 168 -35.18 -2.82 -7.96
N LYS A 169 -35.22 -2.96 -9.29
CA LYS A 169 -36.05 -2.12 -10.17
C LYS A 169 -37.50 -2.01 -9.69
N GLY A 170 -38.00 -0.79 -9.60
CA GLY A 170 -39.34 -0.49 -9.15
C GLY A 170 -39.53 -0.37 -7.63
N THR A 171 -38.47 -0.51 -6.83
CA THR A 171 -38.52 -0.21 -5.39
C THR A 171 -38.45 1.31 -5.20
N ARG A 172 -39.44 1.89 -4.52
CA ARG A 172 -39.42 3.32 -4.20
C ARG A 172 -38.58 3.58 -2.95
N PHE A 173 -38.06 4.78 -2.81
CA PHE A 173 -37.24 5.18 -1.70
C PHE A 173 -37.94 5.00 -0.33
N GLU A 174 -39.23 5.34 -0.28
CA GLU A 174 -40.05 5.27 0.93
C GLU A 174 -40.35 3.84 1.38
N ASP A 175 -40.25 2.87 0.47
CA ASP A 175 -40.53 1.46 0.76
C ASP A 175 -39.29 0.71 1.32
N ILE A 176 -38.12 1.34 1.34
CA ILE A 176 -36.86 0.71 1.79
C ILE A 176 -36.95 0.34 3.27
N LYS A 177 -36.86 -0.95 3.56
CA LYS A 177 -36.86 -1.48 4.93
C LYS A 177 -35.49 -1.50 5.57
N ILE A 178 -34.48 -1.99 4.85
CA ILE A 178 -33.12 -2.19 5.35
C ILE A 178 -32.12 -1.91 4.21
N VAL A 179 -31.00 -1.27 4.56
CA VAL A 179 -29.85 -1.03 3.67
C VAL A 179 -28.72 -1.98 4.05
N TYR A 180 -28.24 -2.78 3.12
CA TYR A 180 -27.15 -3.73 3.31
C TYR A 180 -25.85 -3.22 2.69
N SER A 181 -24.74 -3.37 3.40
CA SER A 181 -23.40 -3.15 2.86
C SER A 181 -22.32 -3.61 3.84
N HIS A 182 -21.06 -3.55 3.39
CA HIS A 182 -19.92 -3.72 4.28
C HIS A 182 -19.90 -2.64 5.38
N GLU A 183 -19.48 -2.99 6.58
CA GLU A 183 -19.46 -2.09 7.75
C GLU A 183 -18.80 -0.75 7.45
N GLN A 184 -17.65 -0.75 6.75
CA GLN A 184 -16.94 0.45 6.39
C GLN A 184 -17.76 1.36 5.45
N ALA A 185 -18.46 0.80 4.46
CA ALA A 185 -19.30 1.58 3.57
C ALA A 185 -20.53 2.18 4.28
N LEU A 186 -21.12 1.42 5.21
CA LEU A 186 -22.21 1.93 6.07
C LEU A 186 -21.73 3.08 6.94
N SER A 187 -20.56 2.97 7.55
CA SER A 187 -19.96 4.05 8.34
C SER A 187 -19.65 5.29 7.49
N GLN A 188 -19.13 5.10 6.28
CA GLN A 188 -18.87 6.21 5.34
C GLN A 188 -20.12 6.88 4.80
N CYS A 189 -21.30 6.28 4.95
CA CYS A 189 -22.60 6.82 4.53
C CYS A 189 -23.54 7.10 5.71
N SER A 190 -23.01 7.13 6.94
CA SER A 190 -23.81 7.22 8.17
C SER A 190 -24.68 8.48 8.25
N GLU A 191 -24.19 9.62 7.75
CA GLU A 191 -24.97 10.87 7.72
C GLU A 191 -26.19 10.74 6.80
N PHE A 192 -26.00 10.21 5.60
CA PHE A 192 -27.10 9.96 4.66
C PHE A 192 -28.13 8.99 5.24
N LEU A 193 -27.69 7.89 5.84
CA LEU A 193 -28.57 6.89 6.46
C LEU A 193 -29.38 7.51 7.62
N SER A 194 -28.72 8.27 8.49
CA SER A 194 -29.37 8.94 9.64
C SER A 194 -30.38 10.00 9.23
N GLN A 195 -30.01 10.88 8.30
CA GLN A 195 -30.89 11.95 7.80
C GLN A 195 -32.17 11.43 7.15
N ASN A 196 -32.11 10.23 6.56
CA ASN A 196 -33.25 9.60 5.90
C ASN A 196 -33.94 8.52 6.75
N GLY A 197 -33.53 8.32 8.00
CA GLY A 197 -34.11 7.33 8.91
C GLY A 197 -33.97 5.87 8.44
N LEU A 198 -32.97 5.57 7.58
CA LEU A 198 -32.76 4.26 6.99
C LEU A 198 -32.02 3.33 7.97
N LYS A 199 -32.59 2.16 8.22
CA LYS A 199 -31.94 1.10 9.01
C LYS A 199 -30.90 0.40 8.14
N SER A 200 -29.74 0.09 8.73
CA SER A 200 -28.67 -0.60 8.03
C SER A 200 -28.30 -1.94 8.66
N HIS A 201 -27.84 -2.87 7.84
CA HIS A 201 -27.36 -4.17 8.27
C HIS A 201 -26.02 -4.50 7.59
N LYS A 202 -25.06 -5.00 8.37
CA LYS A 202 -23.73 -5.38 7.88
C LYS A 202 -23.81 -6.61 6.97
N TYR A 203 -23.00 -6.58 5.92
CA TYR A 203 -22.82 -7.70 4.99
C TYR A 203 -21.32 -7.91 4.72
N ALA A 204 -20.95 -9.08 4.19
CA ALA A 204 -19.56 -9.47 4.01
C ALA A 204 -18.76 -8.47 3.15
N ASN A 205 -19.32 -8.00 2.05
CA ASN A 205 -18.76 -6.90 1.25
C ASN A 205 -19.87 -6.19 0.46
N THR A 206 -19.52 -5.02 -0.13
CA THR A 206 -20.48 -4.16 -0.87
C THR A 206 -21.05 -4.84 -2.12
N ALA A 207 -20.25 -5.65 -2.80
CA ALA A 207 -20.67 -6.30 -4.03
C ALA A 207 -21.59 -7.50 -3.74
N LEU A 208 -21.30 -8.30 -2.72
CA LEU A 208 -22.20 -9.38 -2.27
C LEU A 208 -23.51 -8.83 -1.72
N ALA A 209 -23.51 -7.67 -1.05
CA ALA A 209 -24.74 -7.02 -0.64
C ALA A 209 -25.63 -6.67 -1.84
N ALA A 210 -25.05 -6.16 -2.93
CA ALA A 210 -25.77 -5.89 -4.16
C ALA A 210 -26.34 -7.18 -4.81
N CYS A 211 -25.59 -8.28 -4.82
CA CYS A 211 -26.08 -9.57 -5.28
C CYS A 211 -27.26 -10.04 -4.43
N TYR A 212 -27.15 -9.94 -3.11
CA TYR A 212 -28.23 -10.31 -2.19
C TYR A 212 -29.52 -9.53 -2.46
N ILE A 213 -29.43 -8.21 -2.67
CA ILE A 213 -30.59 -7.36 -2.99
C ILE A 213 -31.25 -7.78 -4.31
N LYS A 214 -30.46 -8.12 -5.32
CA LYS A 214 -30.96 -8.59 -6.61
C LYS A 214 -31.87 -9.82 -6.46
N GLU A 215 -31.49 -10.75 -5.60
CA GLU A 215 -32.21 -12.01 -5.38
C GLU A 215 -33.37 -11.87 -4.39
N SER A 216 -33.35 -10.86 -3.53
CA SER A 216 -34.37 -10.63 -2.50
C SER A 216 -35.71 -10.24 -3.13
N ASN A 217 -36.80 -10.70 -2.51
CA ASN A 217 -38.17 -10.24 -2.83
C ASN A 217 -38.63 -9.11 -1.90
N GLU A 218 -37.83 -8.76 -0.90
CA GLU A 218 -38.10 -7.67 0.02
C GLU A 218 -37.58 -6.34 -0.53
N PRO A 219 -38.18 -5.21 -0.20
CA PRO A 219 -37.74 -3.89 -0.63
C PRO A 219 -36.50 -3.45 0.16
N TYR A 220 -35.39 -4.08 -0.11
CA TYR A 220 -34.09 -3.77 0.46
C TYR A 220 -33.26 -2.92 -0.47
N ALA A 221 -32.28 -2.21 0.08
CA ALA A 221 -31.31 -1.44 -0.66
C ALA A 221 -29.89 -1.91 -0.37
N ALA A 222 -28.98 -1.67 -1.28
CA ALA A 222 -27.54 -1.86 -1.07
C ALA A 222 -26.78 -0.55 -1.22
N ILE A 223 -25.75 -0.35 -0.40
CA ILE A 223 -24.71 0.64 -0.66
C ILE A 223 -23.57 -0.06 -1.38
N CYS A 224 -23.31 0.32 -2.63
CA CYS A 224 -22.28 -0.28 -3.47
C CYS A 224 -21.69 0.75 -4.46
N SER A 225 -20.75 0.32 -5.31
CA SER A 225 -20.28 1.13 -6.43
C SER A 225 -21.32 1.17 -7.54
N GLU A 226 -21.32 2.22 -8.35
CA GLU A 226 -22.19 2.35 -9.53
C GLU A 226 -22.00 1.15 -10.49
N ALA A 227 -20.74 0.77 -10.76
CA ALA A 227 -20.42 -0.38 -11.59
C ALA A 227 -21.04 -1.68 -11.06
N CYS A 228 -21.01 -1.85 -9.73
CA CYS A 228 -21.62 -3.03 -9.10
C CYS A 228 -23.15 -3.02 -9.22
N ALA A 229 -23.79 -1.86 -9.03
CA ALA A 229 -25.24 -1.73 -9.20
C ALA A 229 -25.67 -2.04 -10.65
N GLN A 230 -24.98 -1.48 -11.63
CA GLN A 230 -25.24 -1.71 -13.07
C GLN A 230 -25.08 -3.18 -13.46
N GLN A 231 -24.01 -3.85 -13.01
CA GLN A 231 -23.77 -5.26 -13.30
C GLN A 231 -24.84 -6.19 -12.72
N ASN A 232 -25.40 -5.80 -11.57
CA ASN A 232 -26.47 -6.57 -10.95
C ASN A 232 -27.87 -6.20 -11.48
N GLY A 233 -27.96 -5.24 -12.39
CA GLY A 233 -29.23 -4.76 -12.94
C GLY A 233 -30.09 -4.03 -11.92
N LEU A 234 -29.45 -3.46 -10.88
CA LEU A 234 -30.10 -2.64 -9.85
C LEU A 234 -30.32 -1.22 -10.35
N GLU A 235 -31.34 -0.58 -9.83
CA GLU A 235 -31.64 0.83 -10.05
C GLU A 235 -30.96 1.68 -8.98
N ILE A 236 -30.27 2.76 -9.39
CA ILE A 236 -29.61 3.66 -8.48
C ILE A 236 -30.56 4.80 -8.12
N LEU A 237 -30.98 4.86 -6.87
CA LEU A 237 -31.86 5.94 -6.38
C LEU A 237 -31.10 7.20 -5.99
N LYS A 238 -29.88 7.07 -5.47
CA LYS A 238 -29.02 8.18 -5.05
C LYS A 238 -27.57 7.89 -5.35
N HIS A 239 -26.86 8.86 -5.92
CA HIS A 239 -25.42 8.83 -6.16
C HIS A 239 -24.67 9.61 -5.07
N ASN A 240 -23.40 9.30 -4.87
CA ASN A 240 -22.46 10.05 -4.02
C ASN A 240 -22.99 10.28 -2.60
N ILE A 241 -23.46 9.22 -1.95
CA ILE A 241 -24.06 9.28 -0.60
C ILE A 241 -23.03 9.20 0.54
N ALA A 242 -21.74 9.18 0.23
CA ALA A 242 -20.68 9.13 1.23
C ALA A 242 -20.53 10.49 1.94
N ASN A 243 -20.23 10.46 3.25
CA ASN A 243 -20.01 11.65 4.08
C ASN A 243 -18.84 12.51 3.56
N ALA A 244 -17.79 11.89 3.04
CA ALA A 244 -16.64 12.59 2.47
C ALA A 244 -16.74 12.66 0.95
N ALA A 245 -16.61 13.87 0.40
CA ALA A 245 -16.65 14.10 -1.05
C ALA A 245 -15.44 13.46 -1.79
N GLU A 246 -14.29 13.38 -1.10
CA GLU A 246 -13.06 12.77 -1.62
C GLU A 246 -12.67 11.54 -0.82
N ASN A 247 -12.95 10.39 -1.39
CA ASN A 247 -12.56 9.09 -0.84
C ASN A 247 -11.87 8.29 -1.94
N TYR A 248 -10.61 7.90 -1.68
CA TYR A 248 -9.81 7.13 -2.63
C TYR A 248 -9.19 5.93 -1.93
N THR A 249 -9.18 4.81 -2.60
CA THR A 249 -8.39 3.64 -2.20
C THR A 249 -7.21 3.48 -3.15
N LYS A 250 -6.02 3.35 -2.59
CA LYS A 250 -4.81 2.99 -3.32
C LYS A 250 -4.73 1.47 -3.39
N PHE A 251 -4.63 0.96 -4.60
CA PHE A 251 -4.41 -0.45 -4.89
C PHE A 251 -2.98 -0.66 -5.38
N ILE A 252 -2.40 -1.79 -5.01
CA ILE A 252 -1.10 -2.25 -5.49
C ILE A 252 -1.29 -3.49 -6.33
N LEU A 253 -0.47 -3.61 -7.37
CA LEU A 253 -0.31 -4.80 -8.16
C LEU A 253 0.93 -5.54 -7.68
N ILE A 254 0.77 -6.79 -7.27
CA ILE A 254 1.86 -7.63 -6.79
C ILE A 254 2.23 -8.70 -7.82
N SER A 255 3.51 -9.05 -7.85
CA SER A 255 4.09 -10.09 -8.68
C SER A 255 5.16 -10.84 -7.89
N LYS A 256 5.38 -12.10 -8.23
CA LYS A 256 6.49 -12.91 -7.71
C LYS A 256 7.85 -12.43 -8.21
N GLU A 257 7.88 -11.94 -9.45
CA GLU A 257 9.09 -11.43 -10.07
C GLU A 257 9.28 -9.94 -9.83
N THR A 258 10.52 -9.47 -9.85
CA THR A 258 10.82 -8.03 -9.81
C THR A 258 10.56 -7.45 -11.20
N LEU A 259 9.40 -6.83 -11.36
CA LEU A 259 8.97 -6.19 -12.61
C LEU A 259 8.98 -4.67 -12.45
N CYS A 260 9.53 -3.96 -13.42
CA CYS A 260 9.61 -2.51 -13.41
C CYS A 260 9.21 -1.91 -14.76
N SER A 261 8.43 -0.82 -14.71
CA SER A 261 8.15 -0.01 -15.89
C SER A 261 9.33 0.94 -16.16
N GLU A 262 9.64 1.22 -17.41
CA GLU A 262 10.63 2.24 -17.80
C GLU A 262 10.26 3.66 -17.28
N THR A 263 8.98 3.90 -17.02
CA THR A 263 8.46 5.16 -16.49
C THR A 263 8.25 5.13 -14.99
N ALA A 264 8.73 4.08 -14.30
CA ALA A 264 8.57 3.97 -12.85
C ALA A 264 9.34 5.09 -12.13
N ASN A 265 8.63 5.83 -11.28
CA ASN A 265 9.17 6.98 -10.52
C ASN A 265 8.89 6.90 -9.03
N ILE A 266 8.36 5.76 -8.55
CA ILE A 266 8.05 5.52 -7.15
C ILE A 266 8.69 4.21 -6.72
N VAL A 267 9.35 4.24 -5.56
CA VAL A 267 9.90 3.04 -4.91
C VAL A 267 9.08 2.75 -3.66
N SER A 268 8.72 1.49 -3.47
CA SER A 268 8.13 1.00 -2.23
C SER A 268 9.21 0.30 -1.41
N VAL A 269 9.42 0.77 -0.18
CA VAL A 269 10.47 0.24 0.70
C VAL A 269 9.84 -0.18 2.03
N SER A 270 10.15 -1.40 2.48
CA SER A 270 9.82 -1.87 3.83
C SER A 270 11.09 -1.80 4.69
N LEU A 271 10.99 -1.15 5.83
CA LEU A 271 12.13 -0.90 6.72
C LEU A 271 11.82 -1.39 8.12
N ALA A 272 12.78 -2.08 8.73
CA ALA A 272 12.80 -2.36 10.15
C ALA A 272 13.78 -1.40 10.83
N LEU A 273 13.28 -0.54 11.70
CA LEU A 273 14.08 0.43 12.45
C LEU A 273 14.22 -0.01 13.91
N PRO A 274 15.39 0.21 14.53
CA PRO A 274 15.55 -0.02 15.96
C PRO A 274 14.64 0.94 16.75
N HIS A 275 14.09 0.47 17.86
CA HIS A 275 13.29 1.30 18.78
C HIS A 275 14.18 2.26 19.59
N THR A 276 14.86 3.15 18.89
CA THR A 276 15.69 4.21 19.49
C THR A 276 15.12 5.58 19.12
N SER A 277 15.28 6.55 20.02
CA SER A 277 14.85 7.92 19.76
C SER A 277 15.49 8.43 18.46
N SER A 278 14.68 9.07 17.62
CA SER A 278 15.10 9.68 16.35
C SER A 278 15.55 8.72 15.24
N ALA A 279 15.28 7.41 15.34
CA ALA A 279 15.67 6.42 14.30
C ALA A 279 15.11 6.78 12.92
N LEU A 280 13.82 7.14 12.84
CA LEU A 280 13.17 7.58 11.60
C LEU A 280 13.74 8.91 11.08
N TYR A 281 14.01 9.85 11.95
CA TYR A 281 14.62 11.14 11.60
C TYR A 281 16.01 10.96 11.01
N ARG A 282 16.85 10.09 11.61
CA ARG A 282 18.18 9.76 11.07
C ARG A 282 18.11 9.15 9.68
N LEU A 283 17.15 8.25 9.46
CA LEU A 283 16.92 7.68 8.13
C LEU A 283 16.55 8.76 7.11
N SER A 284 15.68 9.70 7.47
CA SER A 284 15.28 10.81 6.60
C SER A 284 16.45 11.75 6.24
N LEU A 285 17.36 12.05 7.16
CA LEU A 285 18.53 12.90 6.90
C LEU A 285 19.56 12.28 5.98
N ILE A 286 19.60 10.96 5.87
CA ILE A 286 20.54 10.24 4.97
C ILE A 286 20.13 10.41 3.50
N HIS A 287 18.89 10.79 3.22
CA HIS A 287 18.31 10.82 1.87
C HIS A 287 17.97 12.22 1.34
N ILE A 288 18.38 13.28 2.08
CA ILE A 288 18.24 14.68 1.62
C ILE A 288 19.59 15.15 1.00
#